data_1e335e119f8595441fbd5b613f4a09a1
#
_entry.id   1e335e119f8595441fbd5b613f4a09a1
#
_cell.length_a   1.000
_cell.length_b   1.000
_cell.length_c   1.000
_cell.angle_alpha   90.00
_cell.angle_beta   90.00
_cell.angle_gamma   90.00
#
_symmetry.space_group_name_H-M   'P 1'
#
loop_
_entity.id
_entity.type
_entity.pdbx_description
1 polymer ?
#
loop_
_entity_poly.entity_id
_entity_poly.type
_entity_poly.pdbx_seq_one_letter_code
_entity_poly.pdbx_strand_id
1 'polypeptide(L)'
;MNFDKNILEIKNMDSVVQHLQNFIHEQVYDNFRKRGIVIGISGGIDSAVAIKLCCDAIGKENVLAIILPEKESNPQSQEFAKKYCEKLGVKYEIDDITSILDSSEIYRTREKIVKKYFSDYNQSCKYRMVFSENFDNDGLSIPYLEVNDENNQIHKIKLRLNDYSTIIAATN
;
A
#
# COMPACT_ATOMS: atom_id res chain seq x y z
N MET A 1 -26.01 19.61 5.68
CA MET A 1 -24.70 19.93 5.10
C MET A 1 -24.74 19.55 3.64
N ASN A 2 -24.57 20.50 2.73
CA ASN A 2 -24.41 20.14 1.31
C ASN A 2 -22.95 19.75 1.09
N PHE A 3 -22.72 18.50 0.72
CA PHE A 3 -21.39 18.02 0.33
C PHE A 3 -21.07 18.62 -1.05
N ASP A 4 -20.10 19.52 -1.09
CA ASP A 4 -19.54 20.11 -2.30
C ASP A 4 -18.18 19.46 -2.58
N LYS A 5 -17.78 19.33 -3.86
CA LYS A 5 -16.45 18.86 -4.29
C LYS A 5 -15.31 19.68 -3.68
N ASN A 6 -15.56 20.90 -3.23
CA ASN A 6 -14.58 21.78 -2.60
C ASN A 6 -14.36 21.46 -1.11
N ILE A 7 -15.11 20.52 -0.50
CA ILE A 7 -14.96 20.16 0.91
C ILE A 7 -13.57 19.60 1.22
N LEU A 8 -12.88 19.05 0.21
CA LEU A 8 -11.53 18.50 0.30
C LEU A 8 -10.46 19.53 -0.09
N GLU A 9 -10.85 20.77 -0.46
CA GLU A 9 -9.91 21.79 -0.86
C GLU A 9 -9.19 22.38 0.37
N ILE A 10 -7.87 22.26 0.37
CA ILE A 10 -7.02 22.87 1.40
C ILE A 10 -6.72 24.30 1.00
N LYS A 11 -7.36 25.28 1.65
CA LYS A 11 -7.26 26.71 1.33
C LYS A 11 -5.86 27.31 1.50
N ASN A 12 -5.05 26.75 2.40
CA ASN A 12 -3.68 27.21 2.65
C ASN A 12 -2.73 26.01 2.77
N MET A 13 -2.33 25.48 1.63
CA MET A 13 -1.47 24.31 1.54
C MET A 13 -0.11 24.55 2.21
N ASP A 14 0.49 25.72 2.00
CA ASP A 14 1.81 26.05 2.56
C ASP A 14 1.80 26.01 4.10
N SER A 15 0.74 26.53 4.70
CA SER A 15 0.58 26.49 6.17
C SER A 15 0.44 25.05 6.67
N VAL A 16 -0.29 24.18 5.94
CA VAL A 16 -0.44 22.78 6.30
C VAL A 16 0.89 22.06 6.19
N VAL A 17 1.62 22.25 5.10
CA VAL A 17 2.96 21.66 4.89
C VAL A 17 3.91 22.10 6.01
N GLN A 18 3.96 23.39 6.33
CA GLN A 18 4.81 23.91 7.41
C GLN A 18 4.43 23.32 8.77
N HIS A 19 3.14 23.21 9.05
CA HIS A 19 2.67 22.57 10.30
C HIS A 19 3.11 21.10 10.39
N LEU A 20 2.97 20.34 9.30
CA LEU A 20 3.41 18.93 9.27
C LEU A 20 4.93 18.79 9.44
N GLN A 21 5.71 19.65 8.81
CA GLN A 21 7.17 19.66 8.96
C GLN A 21 7.58 19.96 10.40
N ASN A 22 6.98 20.96 11.02
CA ASN A 22 7.24 21.29 12.42
C ASN A 22 6.84 20.15 13.37
N PHE A 23 5.69 19.53 13.12
CA PHE A 23 5.22 18.37 13.86
C PHE A 23 6.21 17.20 13.76
N ILE A 24 6.66 16.85 12.54
CA ILE A 24 7.65 15.77 12.32
C ILE A 24 8.94 16.08 13.07
N HIS A 25 9.45 17.30 12.97
CA HIS A 25 10.66 17.74 13.68
C HIS A 25 10.52 17.55 15.19
N GLU A 26 9.45 18.05 15.79
CA GLU A 26 9.15 17.94 17.21
C GLU A 26 9.05 16.47 17.65
N GLN A 27 8.32 15.63 16.86
CA GLN A 27 8.20 14.21 17.19
C GLN A 27 9.56 13.51 17.21
N VAL A 28 10.41 13.76 16.21
CA VAL A 28 11.69 13.09 16.09
C VAL A 28 12.67 13.52 17.17
N TYR A 29 12.85 14.82 17.34
CA TYR A 29 13.92 15.32 18.19
C TYR A 29 13.49 15.52 19.65
N ASP A 30 12.30 16.06 19.89
CA ASP A 30 11.88 16.43 21.24
C ASP A 30 11.16 15.27 21.93
N ASN A 31 10.21 14.62 21.26
CA ASN A 31 9.39 13.58 21.86
C ASN A 31 10.10 12.22 21.87
N PHE A 32 10.55 11.75 20.68
CA PHE A 32 11.20 10.44 20.57
C PHE A 32 12.72 10.49 20.81
N ARG A 33 13.32 11.67 20.80
CA ARG A 33 14.76 11.88 20.99
C ARG A 33 15.61 11.02 20.07
N LYS A 34 15.23 10.97 18.78
CA LYS A 34 15.92 10.21 17.72
C LYS A 34 16.74 11.15 16.86
N ARG A 35 17.71 10.57 16.14
CA ARG A 35 18.60 11.32 15.24
C ARG A 35 18.08 11.39 13.80
N GLY A 36 17.07 10.59 13.46
CA GLY A 36 16.56 10.50 12.10
C GLY A 36 15.34 9.59 12.00
N ILE A 37 14.89 9.38 10.78
CA ILE A 37 13.70 8.60 10.41
C ILE A 37 14.11 7.48 9.47
N VAL A 38 13.50 6.30 9.67
CA VAL A 38 13.44 5.22 8.68
C VAL A 38 12.02 5.19 8.13
N ILE A 39 11.86 5.21 6.79
CA ILE A 39 10.55 5.25 6.14
C ILE A 39 10.47 4.27 4.98
N GLY A 40 9.36 3.51 4.90
CA GLY A 40 9.06 2.63 3.77
C GLY A 40 8.60 3.42 2.54
N ILE A 41 9.13 3.08 1.36
CA ILE A 41 8.73 3.68 0.08
C ILE A 41 8.17 2.62 -0.83
N SER A 42 6.88 2.72 -1.14
CA SER A 42 6.16 1.78 -2.00
C SER A 42 6.19 2.13 -3.50
N GLY A 43 6.65 3.33 -3.86
CA GLY A 43 6.52 3.89 -5.20
C GLY A 43 5.17 4.56 -5.47
N GLY A 44 4.25 4.55 -4.50
CA GLY A 44 2.98 5.29 -4.54
C GLY A 44 3.12 6.73 -4.06
N ILE A 45 2.11 7.54 -4.38
CA ILE A 45 2.11 9.00 -4.10
C ILE A 45 2.18 9.29 -2.60
N ASP A 46 1.49 8.54 -1.76
CA ASP A 46 1.41 8.79 -0.32
C ASP A 46 2.79 8.65 0.34
N SER A 47 3.51 7.57 0.04
CA SER A 47 4.87 7.36 0.52
C SER A 47 5.85 8.40 -0.02
N ALA A 48 5.64 8.87 -1.27
CA ALA A 48 6.45 9.92 -1.88
C ALA A 48 6.24 11.27 -1.18
N VAL A 49 5.01 11.63 -0.84
CA VAL A 49 4.71 12.84 -0.05
C VAL A 49 5.29 12.73 1.35
N ALA A 50 5.12 11.60 2.01
CA ALA A 50 5.61 11.37 3.37
C ALA A 50 7.13 11.54 3.47
N ILE A 51 7.90 10.90 2.58
CA ILE A 51 9.37 11.04 2.61
C ILE A 51 9.82 12.46 2.30
N LYS A 52 9.13 13.18 1.38
CA LYS A 52 9.44 14.58 1.09
C LYS A 52 9.25 15.46 2.32
N LEU A 53 8.14 15.30 3.04
CA LEU A 53 7.89 16.01 4.29
C LEU A 53 8.95 15.70 5.35
N CYS A 54 9.36 14.44 5.47
CA CYS A 54 10.43 14.05 6.39
C CYS A 54 11.77 14.73 6.02
N CYS A 55 12.13 14.73 4.73
CA CYS A 55 13.36 15.37 4.27
C CYS A 55 13.38 16.88 4.54
N ASP A 56 12.24 17.54 4.33
CA ASP A 56 12.13 18.98 4.57
C ASP A 56 12.12 19.33 6.05
N ALA A 57 11.60 18.42 6.89
CA ALA A 57 11.52 18.64 8.33
C ALA A 57 12.85 18.46 9.06
N ILE A 58 13.64 17.43 8.71
CA ILE A 58 14.83 17.04 9.47
C ILE A 58 16.12 16.93 8.65
N GLY A 59 16.07 17.25 7.36
CA GLY A 59 17.19 17.08 6.43
C GLY A 59 17.26 15.66 5.84
N LYS A 60 17.56 15.59 4.55
CA LYS A 60 17.63 14.31 3.82
C LYS A 60 18.67 13.34 4.35
N GLU A 61 19.75 13.85 4.94
CA GLU A 61 20.84 13.09 5.55
C GLU A 61 20.42 12.33 6.80
N ASN A 62 19.31 12.74 7.42
CA ASN A 62 18.70 12.12 8.59
C ASN A 62 17.52 11.21 8.24
N VAL A 63 17.28 10.96 6.94
CA VAL A 63 16.21 10.08 6.45
C VAL A 63 16.84 8.88 5.73
N LEU A 64 16.43 7.67 6.13
CA LEU A 64 16.73 6.42 5.43
C LEU A 64 15.45 5.86 4.83
N ALA A 65 15.40 5.70 3.53
CA ALA A 65 14.31 5.02 2.84
C ALA A 65 14.55 3.50 2.78
N ILE A 66 13.50 2.71 2.97
CA ILE A 66 13.54 1.25 2.77
C ILE A 66 12.51 0.87 1.71
N ILE A 67 12.96 0.14 0.71
CA ILE A 67 12.13 -0.43 -0.35
C ILE A 67 12.03 -1.93 -0.07
N LEU A 68 10.82 -2.42 0.17
CA LEU A 68 10.54 -3.81 0.57
C LEU A 68 9.77 -4.54 -0.54
N PRO A 69 10.42 -4.92 -1.65
CA PRO A 69 9.75 -5.71 -2.67
C PRO A 69 9.47 -7.13 -2.17
N GLU A 70 8.45 -7.73 -2.75
CA GLU A 70 8.15 -9.14 -2.61
C GLU A 70 7.76 -9.73 -3.98
N LYS A 71 7.64 -11.06 -4.12
CA LYS A 71 7.47 -11.73 -5.43
C LYS A 71 6.24 -11.30 -6.25
N GLU A 72 5.20 -10.77 -5.59
CA GLU A 72 3.99 -10.29 -6.24
C GLU A 72 3.99 -8.77 -6.46
N SER A 73 5.04 -8.07 -5.97
CA SER A 73 5.18 -6.62 -6.13
C SER A 73 5.33 -6.23 -7.61
N ASN A 74 4.70 -5.10 -7.96
CA ASN A 74 4.89 -4.55 -9.30
C ASN A 74 6.33 -3.99 -9.45
N PRO A 75 7.14 -4.51 -10.42
CA PRO A 75 8.50 -4.02 -10.64
C PRO A 75 8.59 -2.52 -10.91
N GLN A 76 7.56 -1.91 -11.53
CA GLN A 76 7.52 -0.47 -11.79
C GLN A 76 7.46 0.33 -10.49
N SER A 77 6.75 -0.16 -9.47
CA SER A 77 6.67 0.50 -8.17
C SER A 77 8.05 0.61 -7.51
N GLN A 78 8.83 -0.47 -7.56
CA GLN A 78 10.21 -0.45 -7.06
C GLN A 78 11.09 0.53 -7.83
N GLU A 79 10.95 0.59 -9.16
CA GLU A 79 11.71 1.54 -9.99
C GLU A 79 11.33 2.99 -9.68
N PHE A 80 10.05 3.30 -9.50
CA PHE A 80 9.59 4.63 -9.09
C PHE A 80 10.13 5.02 -7.72
N ALA A 81 10.11 4.10 -6.75
CA ALA A 81 10.66 4.33 -5.42
C ALA A 81 12.15 4.70 -5.49
N LYS A 82 12.97 3.93 -6.23
CA LYS A 82 14.40 4.21 -6.44
C LYS A 82 14.63 5.59 -7.05
N LYS A 83 14.01 5.85 -8.20
CA LYS A 83 14.14 7.14 -8.92
C LYS A 83 13.76 8.32 -8.03
N TYR A 84 12.75 8.15 -7.19
CA TYR A 84 12.32 9.22 -6.31
C TYR A 84 13.30 9.48 -5.17
N CYS A 85 13.85 8.43 -4.54
CA CYS A 85 14.92 8.57 -3.56
C CYS A 85 16.17 9.24 -4.14
N GLU A 86 16.58 8.84 -5.35
CA GLU A 86 17.71 9.45 -6.08
C GLU A 86 17.45 10.94 -6.37
N LYS A 87 16.23 11.28 -6.82
CA LYS A 87 15.81 12.67 -7.07
C LYS A 87 15.87 13.53 -5.82
N LEU A 88 15.47 13.00 -4.67
CA LEU A 88 15.55 13.69 -3.38
C LEU A 88 16.98 13.72 -2.81
N GLY A 89 17.86 12.85 -3.28
CA GLY A 89 19.20 12.63 -2.74
C GLY A 89 19.16 11.97 -1.36
N VAL A 90 18.18 11.10 -1.11
CA VAL A 90 18.01 10.33 0.13
C VAL A 90 18.68 8.97 -0.02
N LYS A 91 19.37 8.55 1.03
CA LYS A 91 19.90 7.18 1.11
C LYS A 91 18.75 6.17 1.16
N TYR A 92 18.85 5.10 0.38
CA TYR A 92 17.86 4.02 0.43
C TYR A 92 18.51 2.65 0.48
N GLU A 93 17.78 1.69 1.03
CA GLU A 93 18.12 0.27 1.02
C GLU A 93 16.96 -0.53 0.43
N ILE A 94 17.27 -1.68 -0.15
CA ILE A 94 16.28 -2.58 -0.75
C ILE A 94 16.45 -3.91 -0.07
N ASP A 95 15.36 -4.40 0.53
CA ASP A 95 15.34 -5.70 1.20
C ASP A 95 14.13 -6.51 0.70
N ASP A 96 14.40 -7.62 0.01
CA ASP A 96 13.36 -8.50 -0.51
C ASP A 96 12.79 -9.34 0.63
N ILE A 97 11.50 -9.06 0.94
CA ILE A 97 10.79 -9.71 2.05
C ILE A 97 10.06 -11.01 1.65
N THR A 98 10.23 -11.50 0.42
CA THR A 98 9.57 -12.72 -0.10
C THR A 98 9.76 -13.92 0.83
N SER A 99 10.99 -14.16 1.30
CA SER A 99 11.30 -15.28 2.19
C SER A 99 10.60 -15.20 3.54
N ILE A 100 10.43 -13.99 4.07
CA ILE A 100 9.71 -13.74 5.33
C ILE A 100 8.23 -14.05 5.14
N LEU A 101 7.63 -13.57 4.05
CA LEU A 101 6.22 -13.81 3.74
C LEU A 101 5.92 -15.28 3.41
N ASP A 102 6.83 -15.98 2.74
CA ASP A 102 6.72 -17.41 2.49
C ASP A 102 6.76 -18.22 3.82
N SER A 103 7.64 -17.84 4.73
CA SER A 103 7.77 -18.52 6.04
C SER A 103 6.56 -18.29 6.95
N SER A 104 5.89 -17.15 6.82
CA SER A 104 4.68 -16.80 7.58
C SER A 104 3.39 -17.42 7.00
N GLU A 105 3.48 -18.24 5.96
CA GLU A 105 2.36 -18.90 5.26
C GLU A 105 1.32 -17.94 4.64
N ILE A 106 1.66 -16.65 4.49
CA ILE A 106 0.74 -15.62 3.95
C ILE A 106 0.25 -16.02 2.56
N TYR A 107 1.15 -16.37 1.66
CA TYR A 107 0.78 -16.77 0.30
C TYR A 107 -0.07 -18.04 0.28
N ARG A 108 0.26 -19.04 1.12
CA ARG A 108 -0.50 -20.29 1.23
C ARG A 108 -1.91 -20.04 1.76
N THR A 109 -2.06 -19.13 2.70
CA THR A 109 -3.37 -18.78 3.28
C THR A 109 -4.27 -18.15 2.22
N ARG A 110 -3.74 -17.21 1.42
CA ARG A 110 -4.47 -16.62 0.30
C ARG A 110 -4.84 -17.66 -0.74
N GLU A 111 -3.89 -18.48 -1.17
CA GLU A 111 -4.11 -19.53 -2.16
C GLU A 111 -5.17 -20.54 -1.72
N LYS A 112 -5.17 -20.98 -0.46
CA LYS A 112 -6.21 -21.86 0.11
C LYS A 112 -7.60 -21.24 -0.02
N ILE A 113 -7.73 -19.94 0.27
CA ILE A 113 -9.02 -19.25 0.16
C ILE A 113 -9.44 -19.12 -1.29
N VAL A 114 -8.55 -18.71 -2.19
CA VAL A 114 -8.88 -18.61 -3.62
C VAL A 114 -9.32 -19.97 -4.16
N LYS A 115 -8.62 -21.05 -3.86
CA LYS A 115 -8.97 -22.43 -4.26
C LYS A 115 -10.31 -22.92 -3.68
N LYS A 116 -10.73 -22.41 -2.54
CA LYS A 116 -12.06 -22.70 -1.97
C LYS A 116 -13.20 -22.22 -2.88
N TYR A 117 -12.99 -21.13 -3.59
CA TYR A 117 -13.97 -20.50 -4.49
C TYR A 117 -13.76 -20.86 -5.95
N PHE A 118 -12.52 -21.15 -6.34
CA PHE A 118 -12.14 -21.53 -7.69
C PHE A 118 -11.14 -22.69 -7.61
N SER A 119 -11.65 -23.94 -7.70
CA SER A 119 -10.88 -25.18 -7.49
C SER A 119 -9.71 -25.34 -8.45
N ASP A 120 -9.87 -24.84 -9.69
CA ASP A 120 -8.90 -24.95 -10.78
C ASP A 120 -7.81 -23.87 -10.73
N TYR A 121 -7.79 -23.06 -9.65
CA TYR A 121 -6.78 -22.04 -9.45
C TYR A 121 -5.37 -22.64 -9.39
N ASN A 122 -4.49 -22.11 -10.24
CA ASN A 122 -3.08 -22.50 -10.34
C ASN A 122 -2.20 -21.24 -10.56
N GLN A 123 -0.89 -21.44 -10.70
CA GLN A 123 0.07 -20.35 -10.83
C GLN A 123 -0.09 -19.50 -12.11
N SER A 124 -0.78 -20.01 -13.14
CA SER A 124 -1.08 -19.27 -14.37
C SER A 124 -2.28 -18.34 -14.22
N CYS A 125 -3.12 -18.59 -13.20
CA CYS A 125 -4.28 -17.76 -12.91
C CYS A 125 -3.86 -16.49 -12.15
N LYS A 126 -4.60 -15.40 -12.40
CA LYS A 126 -4.49 -14.16 -11.63
C LYS A 126 -5.81 -13.88 -10.93
N TYR A 127 -5.77 -13.28 -9.77
CA TYR A 127 -6.99 -12.87 -9.08
C TYR A 127 -6.90 -11.44 -8.57
N ARG A 128 -8.05 -10.83 -8.38
CA ARG A 128 -8.22 -9.56 -7.68
C ARG A 128 -9.52 -9.55 -6.89
N MET A 129 -9.56 -8.72 -5.88
CA MET A 129 -10.80 -8.46 -5.16
C MET A 129 -11.45 -7.19 -5.70
N VAL A 130 -12.75 -7.27 -5.94
CA VAL A 130 -13.55 -6.15 -6.41
C VAL A 130 -14.82 -6.04 -5.58
N PHE A 131 -15.38 -4.85 -5.50
CA PHE A 131 -16.69 -4.64 -4.89
C PHE A 131 -17.78 -4.58 -5.95
N SER A 132 -19.02 -4.87 -5.57
CA SER A 132 -20.17 -4.65 -6.44
C SER A 132 -20.26 -3.16 -6.80
N GLU A 133 -20.47 -2.86 -8.09
CA GLU A 133 -20.73 -1.49 -8.54
C GLU A 133 -22.09 -0.96 -8.09
N ASN A 134 -23.04 -1.86 -7.84
CA ASN A 134 -24.36 -1.52 -7.31
C ASN A 134 -24.33 -1.64 -5.79
N PHE A 135 -24.50 -0.52 -5.11
CA PHE A 135 -24.91 -0.54 -3.71
C PHE A 135 -26.25 -1.26 -3.68
N ASP A 136 -26.34 -2.43 -3.07
CA ASP A 136 -27.62 -3.00 -2.71
C ASP A 136 -28.41 -1.96 -1.92
N ASN A 137 -29.76 -2.04 -1.91
CA ASN A 137 -30.62 -1.05 -1.27
C ASN A 137 -30.25 -0.69 0.18
N ASP A 138 -29.38 -1.47 0.81
CA ASP A 138 -28.86 -1.26 2.16
C ASP A 138 -27.49 -0.55 2.20
N GLY A 139 -26.92 -0.11 1.06
CA GLY A 139 -25.64 0.63 0.99
C GLY A 139 -24.41 -0.20 1.31
N LEU A 140 -24.49 -1.53 1.37
CA LEU A 140 -23.37 -2.42 1.66
C LEU A 140 -22.65 -2.85 0.38
N SER A 141 -21.34 -2.58 0.33
CA SER A 141 -20.47 -3.08 -0.74
C SER A 141 -20.16 -4.55 -0.51
N ILE A 142 -20.55 -5.41 -1.44
CA ILE A 142 -20.30 -6.85 -1.37
C ILE A 142 -18.96 -7.16 -2.05
N PRO A 143 -18.03 -7.86 -1.37
CA PRO A 143 -16.76 -8.26 -1.97
C PRO A 143 -16.93 -9.46 -2.91
N TYR A 144 -16.29 -9.39 -4.06
CA TYR A 144 -16.17 -10.46 -5.04
C TYR A 144 -14.71 -10.79 -5.30
N LEU A 145 -14.44 -12.06 -5.56
CA LEU A 145 -13.21 -12.56 -6.13
C LEU A 145 -13.36 -12.62 -7.65
N GLU A 146 -12.54 -11.88 -8.38
CA GLU A 146 -12.40 -12.07 -9.82
C GLU A 146 -11.14 -12.89 -10.06
N VAL A 147 -11.30 -14.04 -10.70
CA VAL A 147 -10.20 -14.90 -11.14
C VAL A 147 -10.12 -14.85 -12.66
N ASN A 148 -8.96 -14.49 -13.18
CA ASN A 148 -8.63 -14.62 -14.58
C ASN A 148 -7.88 -15.94 -14.76
N ASP A 149 -8.48 -16.90 -15.44
CA ASP A 149 -7.93 -18.24 -15.67
C ASP A 149 -6.87 -18.25 -16.80
N GLU A 150 -6.28 -19.41 -17.04
CA GLU A 150 -5.25 -19.62 -18.08
C GLU A 150 -5.75 -19.36 -19.50
N ASN A 151 -7.08 -19.36 -19.71
CA ASN A 151 -7.73 -19.06 -20.99
C ASN A 151 -8.13 -17.59 -21.11
N ASN A 152 -7.71 -16.73 -20.15
CA ASN A 152 -8.12 -15.33 -20.03
C ASN A 152 -9.63 -15.13 -19.81
N GLN A 153 -10.33 -16.14 -19.27
CA GLN A 153 -11.71 -15.99 -18.86
C GLN A 153 -11.79 -15.44 -17.44
N ILE A 154 -12.70 -14.48 -17.25
CA ILE A 154 -12.90 -13.84 -15.95
C ILE A 154 -14.09 -14.49 -15.25
N HIS A 155 -13.82 -15.09 -14.10
CA HIS A 155 -14.81 -15.66 -13.19
C HIS A 155 -15.01 -14.74 -12.01
N LYS A 156 -16.28 -14.32 -11.76
CA LYS A 156 -16.62 -13.44 -10.66
C LYS A 156 -17.44 -14.19 -9.61
N ILE A 157 -16.91 -14.32 -8.40
CA ILE A 157 -17.47 -15.16 -7.35
C ILE A 157 -17.65 -14.32 -6.08
N LYS A 158 -18.82 -14.36 -5.46
CA LYS A 158 -19.10 -13.63 -4.21
C LYS A 158 -18.29 -14.22 -3.06
N LEU A 159 -17.55 -13.36 -2.35
CA LEU A 159 -16.79 -13.75 -1.15
C LEU A 159 -17.66 -13.65 0.11
N ARG A 160 -17.39 -14.53 1.08
CA ARG A 160 -17.84 -14.34 2.46
C ARG A 160 -16.96 -13.29 3.14
N LEU A 161 -17.52 -12.46 4.02
CA LEU A 161 -16.79 -11.40 4.70
C LEU A 161 -15.55 -11.90 5.46
N ASN A 162 -15.65 -13.03 6.13
CA ASN A 162 -14.51 -13.61 6.85
C ASN A 162 -13.36 -14.01 5.90
N ASP A 163 -13.68 -14.62 4.75
CA ASP A 163 -12.67 -15.00 3.75
C ASP A 163 -12.05 -13.74 3.12
N TYR A 164 -12.86 -12.72 2.82
CA TYR A 164 -12.39 -11.42 2.38
C TYR A 164 -11.43 -10.79 3.39
N SER A 165 -11.82 -10.71 4.66
CA SER A 165 -10.97 -10.14 5.71
C SER A 165 -9.66 -10.91 5.87
N THR A 166 -9.68 -12.25 5.70
CA THR A 166 -8.48 -13.07 5.78
C THR A 166 -7.55 -12.83 4.60
N ILE A 167 -8.08 -12.69 3.37
CA ILE A 167 -7.27 -12.35 2.19
C ILE A 167 -6.63 -10.97 2.38
N ILE A 168 -7.41 -9.96 2.81
CA ILE A 168 -6.89 -8.60 3.06
C ILE A 168 -5.79 -8.62 4.12
N ALA A 169 -6.00 -9.31 5.24
CA ALA A 169 -4.99 -9.43 6.29
C ALA A 169 -3.72 -10.15 5.84
N ALA A 170 -3.82 -10.99 4.82
CA ALA A 170 -2.71 -11.70 4.19
C ALA A 170 -2.21 -11.01 2.90
N THR A 171 -2.61 -9.75 2.65
CA THR A 171 -2.16 -8.96 1.50
C THR A 171 -1.25 -7.84 2.00
N ASN A 172 -0.16 -7.63 1.32
CA ASN A 172 0.79 -6.55 1.60
C ASN A 172 0.30 -5.23 1.02
#